data_49b16eaaa39e6828729466f88e1470f3
#
_entry.id   49b16eaaa39e6828729466f88e1470f3
#
_cell.length_a   1.000
_cell.length_b   1.000
_cell.length_c   1.000
_cell.angle_alpha   90.00
_cell.angle_beta   90.00
_cell.angle_gamma   90.00
#
_symmetry.space_group_name_H-M   'P 1'
#
loop_
_entity.id
_entity.type
_entity.pdbx_description
1 polymer ?
#
loop_
_entity_poly.entity_id
_entity_poly.type
_entity_poly.pdbx_seq_one_letter_code
_entity_poly.pdbx_strand_id
1 'polypeptide(L)'
;MIGVLKALFEPAARESEEALVHRQRLAAAALLIETARADFTEDASEQEALERLLVRTLDLDGAEVHALVEAAAERVDEATSLYEFTRVINDYYSAAQKLQLIGDMWAVAYADGDLDKYEEHLIRRVAELTYVPHQDYIRTKLEARARVSPAPEPPSGP
;
A
#
# COMPACT_ATOMS: atom_id res chain seq x y z
N MET A 1 -18.32 2.58 -3.41
CA MET A 1 -18.92 1.64 -2.45
C MET A 1 -17.87 0.93 -1.64
N ILE A 2 -17.99 1.04 -0.32
CA ILE A 2 -17.08 0.38 0.61
C ILE A 2 -17.04 -1.13 0.37
N GLY A 3 -18.16 -1.74 0.01
CA GLY A 3 -18.24 -3.18 -0.20
C GLY A 3 -17.30 -3.74 -1.26
N VAL A 4 -17.07 -2.99 -2.35
CA VAL A 4 -16.18 -3.44 -3.43
C VAL A 4 -14.73 -3.42 -2.98
N LEU A 5 -14.31 -2.33 -2.32
CA LEU A 5 -12.95 -2.21 -1.83
C LEU A 5 -12.70 -3.15 -0.65
N LYS A 6 -13.68 -3.25 0.25
CA LYS A 6 -13.58 -4.13 1.42
C LYS A 6 -13.38 -5.59 1.01
N ALA A 7 -14.05 -6.01 -0.07
CA ALA A 7 -13.94 -7.38 -0.57
C ALA A 7 -12.51 -7.78 -0.96
N LEU A 8 -11.67 -6.80 -1.33
CA LEU A 8 -10.26 -7.09 -1.63
C LEU A 8 -9.49 -7.63 -0.42
N PHE A 9 -9.90 -7.23 0.77
CA PHE A 9 -9.21 -7.60 1.99
C PHE A 9 -9.69 -8.93 2.56
N GLU A 10 -10.84 -9.40 2.11
CA GLU A 10 -11.41 -10.66 2.59
C GLU A 10 -10.85 -11.83 1.77
N PRO A 11 -10.36 -12.90 2.44
CA PRO A 11 -9.80 -14.04 1.70
C PRO A 11 -10.89 -14.84 0.99
N ALA A 12 -10.58 -15.33 -0.20
CA ALA A 12 -11.42 -16.30 -0.86
C ALA A 12 -11.29 -17.65 -0.16
N ALA A 13 -12.32 -18.48 -0.25
CA ALA A 13 -12.37 -19.75 0.48
C ALA A 13 -11.23 -20.71 0.13
N ARG A 14 -10.70 -20.63 -1.09
CA ARG A 14 -9.55 -21.44 -1.52
C ARG A 14 -8.71 -20.58 -2.46
N GLU A 15 -7.65 -20.04 -1.91
CA GLU A 15 -6.82 -19.12 -2.64
C GLU A 15 -5.38 -19.66 -2.72
N SER A 16 -4.81 -19.65 -3.93
CA SER A 16 -3.41 -20.00 -4.11
C SER A 16 -2.51 -18.95 -3.50
N GLU A 17 -1.25 -19.28 -3.24
CA GLU A 17 -0.29 -18.30 -2.73
C GLU A 17 -0.12 -17.13 -3.70
N GLU A 18 -0.10 -17.41 -5.01
CA GLU A 18 0.02 -16.36 -6.01
C GLU A 18 -1.18 -15.41 -5.99
N ALA A 19 -2.39 -15.97 -5.88
CA ALA A 19 -3.60 -15.16 -5.80
C ALA A 19 -3.62 -14.34 -4.51
N LEU A 20 -3.16 -14.91 -3.41
CA LEU A 20 -3.08 -14.21 -2.14
C LEU A 20 -2.11 -13.02 -2.22
N VAL A 21 -0.92 -13.24 -2.76
CA VAL A 21 0.08 -12.17 -2.93
C VAL A 21 -0.47 -11.07 -3.83
N HIS A 22 -1.12 -11.46 -4.92
CA HIS A 22 -1.73 -10.50 -5.84
C HIS A 22 -2.79 -9.65 -5.13
N ARG A 23 -3.65 -10.30 -4.37
CA ARG A 23 -4.69 -9.59 -3.62
C ARG A 23 -4.11 -8.66 -2.56
N GLN A 24 -3.03 -9.07 -1.91
CA GLN A 24 -2.33 -8.21 -0.94
C GLN A 24 -1.74 -6.97 -1.60
N ARG A 25 -1.20 -7.13 -2.81
CA ARG A 25 -0.70 -5.99 -3.58
C ARG A 25 -1.82 -5.04 -3.98
N LEU A 26 -2.97 -5.58 -4.38
CA LEU A 26 -4.14 -4.76 -4.66
C LEU A 26 -4.64 -4.04 -3.41
N ALA A 27 -4.59 -4.70 -2.27
CA ALA A 27 -4.97 -4.09 -1.00
C ALA A 27 -4.04 -2.92 -0.64
N ALA A 28 -2.73 -3.09 -0.83
CA ALA A 28 -1.77 -2.01 -0.62
C ALA A 28 -2.05 -0.84 -1.55
N ALA A 29 -2.31 -1.13 -2.82
CA ALA A 29 -2.67 -0.10 -3.79
C ALA A 29 -3.92 0.66 -3.38
N ALA A 30 -4.96 -0.05 -2.93
CA ALA A 30 -6.21 0.57 -2.50
C ALA A 30 -6.00 1.52 -1.32
N LEU A 31 -5.19 1.13 -0.35
CA LEU A 31 -4.90 1.98 0.81
C LEU A 31 -4.15 3.25 0.39
N LEU A 32 -3.19 3.11 -0.51
CA LEU A 32 -2.42 4.26 -1.00
C LEU A 32 -3.27 5.21 -1.85
N ILE A 33 -4.16 4.66 -2.67
CA ILE A 33 -5.09 5.45 -3.47
C ILE A 33 -6.03 6.25 -2.57
N GLU A 34 -6.55 5.63 -1.52
CA GLU A 34 -7.44 6.29 -0.58
C GLU A 34 -6.79 7.49 0.10
N THR A 35 -5.52 7.33 0.48
CA THR A 35 -4.77 8.43 1.10
C THR A 35 -4.47 9.55 0.10
N ALA A 36 -4.02 9.16 -1.08
CA ALA A 36 -3.72 10.13 -2.13
C ALA A 36 -4.96 10.93 -2.54
N ARG A 37 -6.11 10.29 -2.57
CA ARG A 37 -7.36 10.95 -2.92
C ARG A 37 -7.72 12.09 -1.98
N ALA A 38 -7.40 11.94 -0.70
CA ALA A 38 -7.65 12.98 0.29
C ALA A 38 -6.75 14.21 0.08
N ASP A 39 -5.56 14.00 -0.46
CA ASP A 39 -4.56 15.05 -0.64
C ASP A 39 -4.58 15.67 -2.04
N PHE A 40 -5.03 14.91 -3.04
CA PHE A 40 -5.05 15.41 -4.41
C PHE A 40 -6.26 16.30 -4.65
N THR A 41 -6.01 17.53 -5.02
CA THR A 41 -7.05 18.41 -5.53
C THR A 41 -7.28 18.08 -6.99
N GLU A 42 -7.99 17.01 -7.24
CA GLU A 42 -8.50 16.63 -8.57
C GLU A 42 -7.56 16.82 -9.76
N ASP A 43 -6.26 16.60 -9.56
CA ASP A 43 -5.30 16.71 -10.63
C ASP A 43 -5.15 15.35 -11.34
N ALA A 44 -5.67 15.28 -12.56
CA ALA A 44 -5.64 14.05 -13.35
C ALA A 44 -4.22 13.57 -13.63
N SER A 45 -3.26 14.47 -13.76
CA SER A 45 -1.88 14.07 -14.03
C SER A 45 -1.22 13.42 -12.82
N GLU A 46 -1.52 13.89 -11.62
CA GLU A 46 -1.04 13.26 -10.39
C GLU A 46 -1.65 11.88 -10.21
N GLN A 47 -2.92 11.74 -10.52
CA GLN A 47 -3.63 10.47 -10.44
C GLN A 47 -3.05 9.45 -11.42
N GLU A 48 -2.80 9.85 -12.65
CA GLU A 48 -2.19 8.99 -13.66
C GLU A 48 -0.77 8.59 -13.27
N ALA A 49 -0.01 9.50 -12.68
CA ALA A 49 1.33 9.20 -12.20
C ALA A 49 1.31 8.16 -11.10
N LEU A 50 0.36 8.28 -10.18
CA LEU A 50 0.18 7.30 -9.10
C LEU A 50 -0.20 5.93 -9.66
N GLU A 51 -1.13 5.88 -10.62
CA GLU A 51 -1.52 4.62 -11.26
C GLU A 51 -0.31 3.92 -11.89
N ARG A 52 0.50 4.66 -12.64
CA ARG A 52 1.70 4.10 -13.27
C ARG A 52 2.69 3.60 -12.24
N LEU A 53 2.85 4.34 -11.15
CA LEU A 53 3.75 3.96 -10.07
C LEU A 53 3.30 2.65 -9.42
N LEU A 54 2.02 2.51 -9.13
CA LEU A 54 1.47 1.30 -8.53
C LEU A 54 1.60 0.08 -9.45
N VAL A 55 1.31 0.26 -10.73
CA VAL A 55 1.45 -0.81 -11.73
C VAL A 55 2.89 -1.30 -11.78
N ARG A 56 3.83 -0.38 -11.88
CA ARG A 56 5.24 -0.73 -11.99
C ARG A 56 5.82 -1.33 -10.72
N THR A 57 5.51 -0.73 -9.58
CA THR A 57 6.11 -1.12 -8.31
C THR A 57 5.55 -2.42 -7.76
N LEU A 58 4.24 -2.60 -7.90
CA LEU A 58 3.54 -3.76 -7.33
C LEU A 58 3.26 -4.85 -8.37
N ASP A 59 3.72 -4.66 -9.60
CA ASP A 59 3.51 -5.60 -10.69
C ASP A 59 2.02 -5.94 -10.87
N LEU A 60 1.21 -4.89 -10.98
CA LEU A 60 -0.23 -5.01 -11.15
C LEU A 60 -0.66 -4.69 -12.57
N ASP A 61 -1.83 -5.22 -12.95
CA ASP A 61 -2.45 -4.88 -14.22
C ASP A 61 -3.02 -3.45 -14.14
N GLY A 62 -2.74 -2.65 -15.16
CA GLY A 62 -3.23 -1.28 -15.23
C GLY A 62 -4.75 -1.17 -15.15
N ALA A 63 -5.48 -2.11 -15.74
CA ALA A 63 -6.94 -2.11 -15.69
C ALA A 63 -7.44 -2.34 -14.26
N GLU A 64 -6.78 -3.22 -13.50
CA GLU A 64 -7.14 -3.45 -12.10
C GLU A 64 -6.89 -2.22 -11.25
N VAL A 65 -5.75 -1.57 -11.43
CA VAL A 65 -5.41 -0.35 -10.67
C VAL A 65 -6.39 0.77 -11.02
N HIS A 66 -6.71 0.93 -12.29
CA HIS A 66 -7.67 1.95 -12.72
C HIS A 66 -9.05 1.71 -12.11
N ALA A 67 -9.48 0.46 -12.02
CA ALA A 67 -10.75 0.10 -11.38
C ALA A 67 -10.76 0.47 -9.89
N LEU A 68 -9.63 0.31 -9.21
CA LEU A 68 -9.50 0.73 -7.80
C LEU A 68 -9.63 2.25 -7.65
N VAL A 69 -9.00 2.99 -8.56
CA VAL A 69 -9.08 4.45 -8.55
C VAL A 69 -10.52 4.92 -8.77
N GLU A 70 -11.22 4.31 -9.73
CA GLU A 70 -12.62 4.64 -9.99
C GLU A 70 -13.51 4.29 -8.79
N ALA A 71 -13.29 3.14 -8.17
CA ALA A 71 -14.06 2.75 -6.99
C ALA A 71 -13.83 3.72 -5.83
N ALA A 72 -12.59 4.18 -5.65
CA ALA A 72 -12.29 5.18 -4.62
C ALA A 72 -12.97 6.51 -4.91
N ALA A 73 -13.01 6.93 -6.18
CA ALA A 73 -13.62 8.19 -6.57
C ALA A 73 -15.13 8.21 -6.35
N GLU A 74 -15.79 7.05 -6.41
CA GLU A 74 -17.22 6.93 -6.19
C GLU A 74 -17.62 7.00 -4.72
N ARG A 75 -16.66 6.92 -3.82
CA ARG A 75 -16.96 6.94 -2.39
C ARG A 75 -17.27 8.34 -1.92
N VAL A 76 -18.42 8.48 -1.30
CA VAL A 76 -18.90 9.75 -0.78
C VAL A 76 -18.51 9.96 0.67
N ASP A 77 -18.43 8.88 1.44
CA ASP A 77 -18.08 8.93 2.86
C ASP A 77 -16.65 8.46 3.09
N GLU A 78 -15.82 9.37 3.57
CA GLU A 78 -14.38 9.13 3.73
C GLU A 78 -13.97 8.83 5.16
N ALA A 79 -14.84 9.14 6.12
CA ALA A 79 -14.43 9.21 7.52
C ALA A 79 -14.08 7.88 8.16
N THR A 80 -14.59 6.77 7.63
CA THR A 80 -14.46 5.46 8.28
C THR A 80 -13.62 4.46 7.53
N SER A 81 -13.14 4.81 6.35
CA SER A 81 -12.52 3.85 5.45
C SER A 81 -11.28 3.16 6.03
N LEU A 82 -10.39 3.91 6.65
CA LEU A 82 -9.16 3.32 7.17
C LEU A 82 -9.46 2.31 8.27
N TYR A 83 -10.36 2.66 9.19
CA TYR A 83 -10.75 1.75 10.27
C TYR A 83 -11.40 0.48 9.75
N GLU A 84 -12.25 0.60 8.76
CA GLU A 84 -12.91 -0.57 8.18
C GLU A 84 -11.91 -1.50 7.50
N PHE A 85 -10.96 -0.95 6.75
CA PHE A 85 -9.94 -1.76 6.09
C PHE A 85 -9.02 -2.43 7.10
N THR A 86 -8.55 -1.70 8.10
CA THR A 86 -7.65 -2.28 9.10
C THR A 86 -8.36 -3.32 9.95
N ARG A 87 -9.65 -3.17 10.19
CA ARG A 87 -10.44 -4.15 10.89
C ARG A 87 -10.50 -5.48 10.12
N VAL A 88 -10.74 -5.43 8.82
CA VAL A 88 -10.74 -6.62 7.98
C VAL A 88 -9.36 -7.26 7.95
N ILE A 89 -8.31 -6.44 7.84
CA ILE A 89 -6.94 -6.94 7.90
C ILE A 89 -6.70 -7.71 9.21
N ASN A 90 -7.12 -7.14 10.33
CA ASN A 90 -6.94 -7.81 11.62
C ASN A 90 -7.72 -9.12 11.73
N ASP A 91 -8.90 -9.19 11.09
CA ASP A 91 -9.73 -10.39 11.14
C ASP A 91 -9.18 -11.53 10.30
N TYR A 92 -8.52 -11.22 9.18
CA TYR A 92 -8.17 -12.24 8.18
C TYR A 92 -6.69 -12.40 7.88
N TYR A 93 -5.85 -11.41 8.19
CA TYR A 93 -4.44 -11.47 7.81
C TYR A 93 -3.60 -12.06 8.93
N SER A 94 -2.69 -12.97 8.56
CA SER A 94 -1.66 -13.44 9.48
C SER A 94 -0.61 -12.36 9.72
N ALA A 95 0.25 -12.56 10.71
CA ALA A 95 1.35 -11.63 10.96
C ALA A 95 2.24 -11.48 9.71
N ALA A 96 2.54 -12.57 9.02
CA ALA A 96 3.34 -12.53 7.80
C ALA A 96 2.66 -11.74 6.69
N GLN A 97 1.35 -11.90 6.53
CA GLN A 97 0.57 -11.19 5.53
C GLN A 97 0.52 -9.69 5.82
N LYS A 98 0.42 -9.31 7.08
CA LYS A 98 0.47 -7.91 7.49
C LYS A 98 1.81 -7.29 7.16
N LEU A 99 2.91 -8.02 7.41
CA LEU A 99 4.25 -7.55 7.07
C LEU A 99 4.42 -7.39 5.57
N GLN A 100 3.86 -8.30 4.78
CA GLN A 100 3.90 -8.20 3.33
C GLN A 100 3.15 -6.96 2.85
N LEU A 101 1.98 -6.69 3.40
CA LEU A 101 1.20 -5.49 3.09
C LEU A 101 2.01 -4.22 3.39
N ILE A 102 2.57 -4.13 4.57
CA ILE A 102 3.38 -2.97 4.97
C ILE A 102 4.60 -2.83 4.05
N GLY A 103 5.26 -3.94 3.72
CA GLY A 103 6.39 -3.93 2.79
C GLY A 103 6.01 -3.43 1.40
N ASP A 104 4.86 -3.83 0.89
CA ASP A 104 4.36 -3.36 -0.41
C ASP A 104 4.09 -1.85 -0.38
N MET A 105 3.52 -1.36 0.70
CA MET A 105 3.28 0.08 0.86
C MET A 105 4.58 0.86 0.91
N TRP A 106 5.60 0.35 1.64
CA TRP A 106 6.92 0.98 1.65
C TRP A 106 7.58 0.97 0.28
N ALA A 107 7.43 -0.11 -0.48
CA ALA A 107 8.00 -0.20 -1.82
C ALA A 107 7.47 0.93 -2.71
N VAL A 108 6.19 1.21 -2.65
CA VAL A 108 5.59 2.31 -3.40
C VAL A 108 6.08 3.67 -2.87
N ALA A 109 6.11 3.81 -1.55
CA ALA A 109 6.52 5.08 -0.93
C ALA A 109 7.94 5.48 -1.31
N TYR A 110 8.84 4.53 -1.47
CA TYR A 110 10.24 4.79 -1.83
C TYR A 110 10.52 4.76 -3.34
N ALA A 111 9.56 4.34 -4.14
CA ALA A 111 9.80 4.11 -5.58
C ALA A 111 10.26 5.36 -6.33
N ASP A 112 9.82 6.53 -5.91
CA ASP A 112 10.23 7.81 -6.53
C ASP A 112 11.51 8.39 -5.95
N GLY A 113 12.12 7.73 -5.00
CA GLY A 113 13.33 8.20 -4.36
C GLY A 113 13.13 9.13 -3.17
N ASP A 114 11.98 9.79 -3.10
CA ASP A 114 11.65 10.69 -2.00
C ASP A 114 10.45 10.16 -1.23
N LEU A 115 10.63 10.00 0.06
CA LEU A 115 9.54 9.56 0.93
C LEU A 115 8.59 10.73 1.22
N ASP A 116 7.33 10.56 0.82
CA ASP A 116 6.29 11.53 1.12
C ASP A 116 5.85 11.38 2.57
N LYS A 117 5.77 12.48 3.29
CA LYS A 117 5.36 12.48 4.71
C LYS A 117 3.96 11.90 4.92
N TYR A 118 3.05 12.12 3.97
CA TYR A 118 1.70 11.59 4.07
C TYR A 118 1.68 10.09 3.90
N GLU A 119 2.47 9.55 2.98
CA GLU A 119 2.59 8.11 2.80
C GLU A 119 3.23 7.47 4.02
N GLU A 120 4.30 8.06 4.55
CA GLU A 120 4.94 7.57 5.76
C GLU A 120 3.95 7.54 6.93
N HIS A 121 3.19 8.61 7.11
CA HIS A 121 2.19 8.69 8.16
C HIS A 121 1.11 7.63 8.00
N LEU A 122 0.63 7.41 6.78
CA LEU A 122 -0.35 6.38 6.50
C LEU A 122 0.18 5.00 6.84
N ILE A 123 1.38 4.67 6.37
CA ILE A 123 1.98 3.35 6.63
C ILE A 123 2.13 3.12 8.12
N ARG A 124 2.56 4.14 8.83
CA ARG A 124 2.67 4.06 10.30
C ARG A 124 1.31 3.80 10.95
N ARG A 125 0.28 4.51 10.52
CA ARG A 125 -1.06 4.31 11.06
C ARG A 125 -1.60 2.91 10.76
N VAL A 126 -1.40 2.43 9.54
CA VAL A 126 -1.81 1.07 9.18
C VAL A 126 -1.07 0.05 10.06
N ALA A 127 0.24 0.23 10.23
CA ALA A 127 1.02 -0.67 11.09
C ALA A 127 0.52 -0.66 12.53
N GLU A 128 0.24 0.51 13.08
CA GLU A 128 -0.28 0.63 14.45
C GLU A 128 -1.67 0.00 14.58
N LEU A 129 -2.57 0.29 13.65
CA LEU A 129 -3.95 -0.20 13.70
C LEU A 129 -4.04 -1.70 13.42
N THR A 130 -3.06 -2.28 12.75
CA THR A 130 -3.01 -3.72 12.49
C THR A 130 -2.09 -4.46 13.44
N TYR A 131 -1.60 -3.78 14.47
CA TYR A 131 -0.77 -4.37 15.53
C TYR A 131 0.55 -4.96 15.03
N VAL A 132 1.12 -4.36 14.01
CA VAL A 132 2.47 -4.73 13.55
C VAL A 132 3.48 -4.18 14.56
N PRO A 133 4.37 -5.04 15.12
CA PRO A 133 5.36 -4.58 16.08
C PRO A 133 6.25 -3.48 15.48
N HIS A 134 6.61 -2.51 16.29
CA HIS A 134 7.40 -1.37 15.85
C HIS A 134 8.73 -1.81 15.22
N GLN A 135 9.36 -2.83 15.77
CA GLN A 135 10.61 -3.38 15.21
C GLN A 135 10.42 -3.85 13.77
N ASP A 136 9.31 -4.51 13.49
CA ASP A 136 8.99 -5.00 12.16
C ASP A 136 8.65 -3.86 11.21
N TYR A 137 7.95 -2.85 11.71
CA TYR A 137 7.66 -1.64 10.95
C TYR A 137 8.97 -0.96 10.49
N ILE A 138 9.91 -0.80 11.39
CA ILE A 138 11.21 -0.18 11.06
C ILE A 138 12.00 -1.07 10.12
N ARG A 139 12.03 -2.38 10.37
CA ARG A 139 12.76 -3.32 9.51
C ARG A 139 12.26 -3.30 8.08
N THR A 140 10.93 -3.36 7.88
CA THR A 140 10.34 -3.33 6.55
C THR A 140 10.62 -2.02 5.83
N LYS A 141 10.63 -0.91 6.57
CA LYS A 141 10.99 0.40 6.04
C LYS A 141 12.41 0.41 5.51
N LEU A 142 13.36 -0.05 6.33
CA LEU A 142 14.77 -0.05 5.95
C LEU A 142 15.08 -1.00 4.80
N GLU A 143 14.40 -2.14 4.74
CA GLU A 143 14.53 -3.08 3.63
C GLU A 143 14.07 -2.45 2.31
N ALA A 144 12.93 -1.78 2.33
CA ALA A 144 12.40 -1.11 1.13
C ALA A 144 13.32 0.03 0.69
N ARG A 145 13.82 0.80 1.64
CA ARG A 145 14.74 1.89 1.36
C ARG A 145 16.03 1.39 0.72
N ALA A 146 16.57 0.28 1.21
CA ALA A 146 17.79 -0.31 0.70
C ALA A 146 17.67 -0.80 -0.74
N ARG A 147 16.48 -1.25 -1.15
CA ARG A 147 16.24 -1.72 -2.52
C ARG A 147 16.27 -0.59 -3.54
N VAL A 148 15.82 0.59 -3.14
CA VAL A 148 15.70 1.74 -4.05
C VAL A 148 16.96 2.60 -4.03
N SER A 149 17.57 2.75 -2.86
CA SER A 149 18.79 3.52 -2.67
C SER A 149 19.84 2.57 -2.10
N PRO A 150 20.58 1.87 -2.97
CA PRO A 150 21.65 1.01 -2.46
C PRO A 150 22.59 1.84 -1.58
N ALA A 151 23.04 1.24 -0.50
CA ALA A 151 23.94 1.92 0.43
C ALA A 151 25.08 2.56 -0.36
N PRO A 152 25.45 3.80 -0.04
CA PRO A 152 26.58 4.43 -0.71
C PRO A 152 27.79 3.53 -0.57
N GLU A 153 28.49 3.34 -1.69
CA GLU A 153 29.71 2.56 -1.65
C GLU A 153 30.63 3.13 -0.57
N PRO A 154 31.25 2.26 0.23
CA PRO A 154 32.21 2.77 1.18
C PRO A 154 33.25 3.57 0.40
N PRO A 155 33.68 4.71 0.93
CA PRO A 155 34.65 5.52 0.20
C PRO A 155 35.85 4.64 -0.16
N SER A 156 36.13 4.55 -1.46
CA SER A 156 37.32 3.87 -1.92
C SER A 156 38.49 4.75 -1.53
N GLY A 157 38.89 4.61 -0.29
CA GLY A 157 40.02 5.33 0.20
C GLY A 157 41.15 4.38 0.43
N PRO A 158 42.38 4.85 0.49
CA PRO A 158 43.41 4.07 1.12
C PRO A 158 43.03 3.90 2.56
#